data_ce10e9c7e21ec4afeb907ec7d3501ea4
#
_entry.id   ce10e9c7e21ec4afeb907ec7d3501ea4
#
_cell.length_a   1.000
_cell.length_b   1.000
_cell.length_c   1.000
_cell.angle_alpha   90.00
_cell.angle_beta   90.00
_cell.angle_gamma   90.00
#
_symmetry.space_group_name_H-M   'P 1'
#
loop_
_entity.id
_entity.type
_entity.pdbx_description
1 polymer ?
#
loop_
_entity_poly.entity_id
_entity_poly.type
_entity_poly.pdbx_seq_one_letter_code
_entity_poly.pdbx_strand_id
1 'polypeptide(L)'
;ARVPADGWATARYVRLRSNPECAELAFAVKDAHQGRGLGSLLLGAIGAAASVGGIRDFTASLLSDNAPMKAVLAKASARFTFDEPGVTRADLTVQNATSRLSAELCNELQIAARDVVTAAGLALTRAVDR
;
A
#
# COMPACT_ATOMS: atom_id res chain seq x y z
N ALA A 1 -3.42 -2.43 -19.95
CA ALA A 1 -2.01 -2.05 -19.77
C ALA A 1 -1.37 -2.97 -18.75
N ARG A 2 -0.11 -3.24 -18.93
CA ARG A 2 0.64 -4.10 -18.03
C ARG A 2 1.86 -3.37 -17.51
N VAL A 3 2.28 -3.75 -16.31
CA VAL A 3 3.54 -3.28 -15.74
C VAL A 3 4.68 -3.91 -16.52
N PRO A 4 5.75 -3.17 -16.85
CA PRO A 4 6.94 -3.77 -17.44
C PRO A 4 7.44 -4.94 -16.59
N ALA A 5 8.10 -5.92 -17.23
CA ALA A 5 8.59 -7.09 -16.53
C ALA A 5 9.51 -6.72 -15.37
N ASP A 6 10.18 -5.58 -15.47
CA ASP A 6 11.05 -5.01 -14.45
C ASP A 6 10.41 -3.82 -13.75
N GLY A 7 9.09 -3.84 -13.60
CA GLY A 7 8.34 -2.74 -12.98
C GLY A 7 9.02 -2.19 -11.72
N TRP A 8 8.82 -0.91 -11.45
CA TRP A 8 9.49 -0.20 -10.37
C TRP A 8 8.86 -0.46 -9.00
N ALA A 9 7.55 -0.66 -9.00
CA ALA A 9 6.84 -0.86 -7.75
C ALA A 9 5.52 -1.57 -7.99
N THR A 10 5.08 -2.31 -7.00
CA THR A 10 3.77 -2.97 -7.02
C THR A 10 3.13 -2.84 -5.65
N ALA A 11 1.81 -2.77 -5.64
CA ALA A 11 1.04 -2.82 -4.41
C ALA A 11 -0.26 -3.57 -4.64
N ARG A 12 -0.70 -4.25 -3.60
CA ARG A 12 -2.02 -4.86 -3.58
C ARG A 12 -2.53 -4.96 -2.16
N TYR A 13 -3.84 -5.06 -2.02
CA TYR A 13 -4.44 -5.35 -0.73
C TYR A 13 -5.44 -6.50 -0.90
N VAL A 14 -5.63 -7.24 0.18
CA VAL A 14 -6.59 -8.35 0.23
C VAL A 14 -7.45 -8.15 1.46
N ARG A 15 -8.75 -8.03 1.27
CA ARG A 15 -9.70 -7.87 2.36
C ARG A 15 -9.68 -9.12 3.26
N LEU A 16 -9.71 -8.90 4.57
CA LEU A 16 -9.77 -10.00 5.53
C LEU A 16 -11.21 -10.43 5.73
N ARG A 17 -11.45 -11.75 5.72
CA ARG A 17 -12.77 -12.29 6.00
C ARG A 17 -13.20 -12.05 7.44
N SER A 18 -12.24 -12.10 8.36
CA SER A 18 -12.52 -11.89 9.77
C SER A 18 -12.89 -10.46 10.11
N ASN A 19 -12.50 -9.51 9.26
CA ASN A 19 -12.80 -8.11 9.44
C ASN A 19 -12.83 -7.42 8.07
N PRO A 20 -14.02 -7.27 7.46
CA PRO A 20 -14.14 -6.75 6.10
C PRO A 20 -13.72 -5.28 5.94
N GLU A 21 -13.50 -4.55 7.02
CA GLU A 21 -12.98 -3.19 6.96
C GLU A 21 -11.46 -3.16 7.04
N CYS A 22 -10.82 -4.30 7.20
CA CYS A 22 -9.37 -4.42 7.27
C CYS A 22 -8.86 -5.21 6.09
N ALA A 23 -7.68 -4.85 5.59
CA ALA A 23 -7.05 -5.56 4.49
C ALA A 23 -5.57 -5.78 4.79
N GLU A 24 -5.06 -6.90 4.29
CA GLU A 24 -3.63 -7.17 4.31
C GLU A 24 -3.00 -6.47 3.11
N LEU A 25 -2.00 -5.67 3.39
CA LEU A 25 -1.28 -4.88 2.40
C LEU A 25 0.02 -5.56 2.05
N ALA A 26 0.33 -5.64 0.77
CA ALA A 26 1.62 -6.10 0.29
C ALA A 26 2.10 -5.14 -0.79
N PHE A 27 3.33 -4.66 -0.66
CA PHE A 27 3.92 -3.86 -1.71
C PHE A 27 5.44 -3.99 -1.71
N ALA A 28 6.02 -3.68 -2.86
CA ALA A 28 7.44 -3.76 -3.07
C ALA A 28 7.90 -2.66 -4.02
N VAL A 29 9.09 -2.12 -3.75
CA VAL A 29 9.73 -1.12 -4.60
C VAL A 29 11.11 -1.66 -4.95
N LYS A 30 11.48 -1.60 -6.22
CA LYS A 30 12.82 -2.01 -6.65
C LYS A 30 13.89 -1.18 -5.92
N ASP A 31 14.98 -1.85 -5.56
CA ASP A 31 16.07 -1.21 -4.84
C ASP A 31 16.58 0.05 -5.53
N ALA A 32 16.70 0.01 -6.85
CA ALA A 32 17.19 1.15 -7.63
C ALA A 32 16.31 2.39 -7.50
N HIS A 33 15.07 2.24 -7.05
CA HIS A 33 14.10 3.33 -6.95
C HIS A 33 13.71 3.65 -5.52
N GLN A 34 14.28 2.97 -4.55
CA GLN A 34 14.04 3.27 -3.14
C GLN A 34 14.63 4.65 -2.81
N GLY A 35 13.98 5.36 -1.91
CA GLY A 35 14.42 6.70 -1.51
C GLY A 35 13.92 7.82 -2.41
N ARG A 36 13.19 7.52 -3.48
CA ARG A 36 12.66 8.53 -4.41
C ARG A 36 11.20 8.90 -4.14
N GLY A 37 10.65 8.49 -3.01
CA GLY A 37 9.26 8.77 -2.69
C GLY A 37 8.25 7.84 -3.34
N LEU A 38 8.70 6.85 -4.12
CA LEU A 38 7.80 5.90 -4.78
C LEU A 38 6.98 5.10 -3.78
N GLY A 39 7.61 4.66 -2.69
CA GLY A 39 6.90 3.90 -1.66
C GLY A 39 5.74 4.69 -1.06
N SER A 40 5.99 5.96 -0.74
CA SER A 40 4.95 6.81 -0.16
C SER A 40 3.84 7.09 -1.17
N LEU A 41 4.20 7.33 -2.43
CA LEU A 41 3.21 7.55 -3.49
C LEU A 41 2.36 6.29 -3.69
N LEU A 42 3.01 5.13 -3.74
CA LEU A 42 2.33 3.86 -3.94
C LEU A 42 1.40 3.53 -2.77
N LEU A 43 1.86 3.78 -1.55
CA LEU A 43 1.04 3.58 -0.35
C LEU A 43 -0.20 4.47 -0.40
N GLY A 44 -0.03 5.74 -0.77
CA GLY A 44 -1.15 6.66 -0.93
C GLY A 44 -2.12 6.19 -2.00
N ALA A 45 -1.62 5.72 -3.12
CA ALA A 45 -2.45 5.25 -4.24
C ALA A 45 -3.25 4.00 -3.87
N ILE A 46 -2.62 3.02 -3.21
CA ILE A 46 -3.35 1.82 -2.79
C ILE A 46 -4.36 2.15 -1.69
N GLY A 47 -4.05 3.13 -0.84
CA GLY A 47 -4.98 3.61 0.16
C GLY A 47 -6.22 4.23 -0.46
N ALA A 48 -6.04 5.06 -1.50
CA ALA A 48 -7.16 5.64 -2.22
C ALA A 48 -8.04 4.56 -2.85
N ALA A 49 -7.41 3.55 -3.47
CA ALA A 49 -8.15 2.43 -4.05
C ALA A 49 -8.91 1.63 -2.99
N ALA A 50 -8.28 1.37 -1.87
CA ALA A 50 -8.89 0.59 -0.79
C ALA A 50 -10.07 1.32 -0.15
N SER A 51 -10.01 2.64 -0.05
CA SER A 51 -11.09 3.42 0.54
C SER A 51 -12.38 3.29 -0.26
N VAL A 52 -12.28 3.17 -1.59
CA VAL A 52 -13.44 2.94 -2.45
C VAL A 52 -14.09 1.59 -2.13
N GLY A 53 -13.30 0.59 -1.76
CA GLY A 53 -13.79 -0.73 -1.38
C GLY A 53 -14.28 -0.83 0.06
N GLY A 54 -14.26 0.27 0.82
CA GLY A 54 -14.72 0.25 2.20
C GLY A 54 -13.67 -0.20 3.20
N ILE A 55 -12.40 -0.30 2.79
CA ILE A 55 -11.31 -0.65 3.70
C ILE A 55 -10.94 0.57 4.53
N ARG A 56 -10.81 0.40 5.83
CA ARG A 56 -10.46 1.48 6.76
C ARG A 56 -9.06 1.30 7.35
N ASP A 57 -8.59 0.07 7.45
CA ASP A 57 -7.32 -0.24 8.09
C ASP A 57 -6.52 -1.22 7.26
N PHE A 58 -5.21 -1.03 7.27
CA PHE A 58 -4.25 -1.95 6.67
C PHE A 58 -3.42 -2.63 7.75
N THR A 59 -3.10 -3.89 7.52
CA THR A 59 -2.07 -4.60 8.26
C THR A 59 -1.05 -5.14 7.25
N ALA A 60 0.21 -5.13 7.62
CA ALA A 60 1.28 -5.61 6.75
C ALA A 60 2.33 -6.34 7.58
N SER A 61 2.90 -7.38 6.99
CA SER A 61 4.06 -8.07 7.58
C SER A 61 5.29 -7.72 6.75
N LEU A 62 6.38 -7.40 7.40
CA LEU A 62 7.63 -7.09 6.73
C LEU A 62 8.81 -7.67 7.50
N LEU A 63 9.92 -7.87 6.80
CA LEU A 63 11.14 -8.29 7.47
C LEU A 63 11.63 -7.17 8.38
N SER A 64 12.06 -7.52 9.58
CA SER A 64 12.45 -6.54 10.59
C SER A 64 13.65 -5.70 10.17
N ASP A 65 14.46 -6.18 9.24
CA ASP A 65 15.61 -5.44 8.71
C ASP A 65 15.28 -4.63 7.46
N ASN A 66 14.02 -4.59 7.04
CA ASN A 66 13.61 -3.82 5.86
C ASN A 66 13.44 -2.34 6.26
N ALA A 67 14.56 -1.65 6.42
CA ALA A 67 14.55 -0.25 6.84
C ALA A 67 13.83 0.69 5.86
N PRO A 68 14.00 0.57 4.54
CA PRO A 68 13.28 1.46 3.62
C PRO A 68 11.76 1.34 3.76
N MET A 69 11.26 0.12 3.91
CA MET A 69 9.82 -0.10 4.05
C MET A 69 9.30 0.43 5.38
N LYS A 70 10.07 0.22 6.46
CA LYS A 70 9.71 0.78 7.76
C LYS A 70 9.61 2.30 7.70
N ALA A 71 10.52 2.95 6.98
CA ALA A 71 10.51 4.40 6.83
C ALA A 71 9.24 4.89 6.12
N VAL A 72 8.83 4.20 5.07
CA VAL A 72 7.60 4.54 4.33
C VAL A 72 6.39 4.42 5.25
N LEU A 73 6.29 3.32 5.96
CA LEU A 73 5.14 3.07 6.83
C LEU A 73 5.14 3.99 8.05
N ALA A 74 6.31 4.31 8.58
CA ALA A 74 6.43 5.25 9.71
C ALA A 74 5.94 6.64 9.33
N LYS A 75 6.20 7.09 8.10
CA LYS A 75 5.70 8.38 7.62
C LYS A 75 4.17 8.42 7.55
N ALA A 76 3.54 7.26 7.42
CA ALA A 76 2.10 7.13 7.44
C ALA A 76 1.57 6.81 8.84
N SER A 77 2.38 7.02 9.87
CA SER A 77 2.01 6.80 11.27
C SER A 77 1.62 5.37 11.58
N ALA A 78 2.25 4.41 10.93
CA ALA A 78 2.00 3.01 11.21
C ALA A 78 2.46 2.65 12.61
N ARG A 79 1.73 1.75 13.26
CA ARG A 79 2.11 1.17 14.54
C ARG A 79 2.84 -0.14 14.25
N PHE A 80 4.03 -0.27 14.80
CA PHE A 80 4.83 -1.47 14.61
C PHE A 80 4.74 -2.37 15.83
N THR A 81 4.53 -3.66 15.60
CA THR A 81 4.55 -4.66 16.66
C THR A 81 5.50 -5.78 16.26
N PHE A 82 6.11 -6.39 17.27
CA PHE A 82 6.99 -7.52 17.06
C PHE A 82 6.14 -8.78 16.97
N ASP A 83 6.09 -9.37 15.80
CA ASP A 83 5.20 -10.50 15.55
C ASP A 83 5.90 -11.82 15.88
N GLU A 84 7.04 -12.06 15.24
CA GLU A 84 7.89 -13.23 15.48
C GLU A 84 9.32 -12.87 15.12
N PRO A 85 10.33 -13.69 15.48
CA PRO A 85 11.72 -13.36 15.16
C PRO A 85 11.90 -13.06 13.67
N GLY A 86 12.46 -11.88 13.40
CA GLY A 86 12.72 -11.43 12.03
C GLY A 86 11.53 -10.83 11.29
N VAL A 87 10.34 -10.82 11.90
CA VAL A 87 9.13 -10.30 11.26
C VAL A 87 8.52 -9.20 12.11
N THR A 88 8.25 -8.07 11.50
CA THR A 88 7.57 -6.95 12.12
C THR A 88 6.19 -6.79 11.46
N ARG A 89 5.18 -6.55 12.28
CA ARG A 89 3.85 -6.24 11.81
C ARG A 89 3.63 -4.73 11.88
N ALA A 90 3.03 -4.18 10.84
CA ALA A 90 2.67 -2.78 10.79
C ALA A 90 1.16 -2.65 10.63
N ASP A 91 0.55 -1.79 11.43
CA ASP A 91 -0.87 -1.48 11.34
C ASP A 91 -1.03 0.02 11.13
N LEU A 92 -1.85 0.41 10.14
CA LEU A 92 -2.08 1.81 9.85
C LEU A 92 -3.48 1.99 9.27
N THR A 93 -4.00 3.22 9.39
CA THR A 93 -5.31 3.53 8.79
C THR A 93 -5.14 3.86 7.32
N VAL A 94 -6.17 3.57 6.55
CA VAL A 94 -6.21 3.97 5.13
C VAL A 94 -6.12 5.49 5.01
N GLN A 95 -6.75 6.21 5.93
CA GLN A 95 -6.68 7.67 5.96
C GLN A 95 -5.23 8.17 6.08
N ASN A 96 -4.45 7.56 6.96
CA ASN A 96 -3.04 7.92 7.10
C ASN A 96 -2.24 7.54 5.87
N ALA A 97 -2.57 6.43 5.23
CA ALA A 97 -1.90 6.02 3.99
C ALA A 97 -2.10 7.04 2.88
N THR A 98 -3.29 7.64 2.78
CA THR A 98 -3.61 8.62 1.74
C THR A 98 -3.19 10.04 2.08
N SER A 99 -2.80 10.31 3.32
CA SER A 99 -2.59 11.68 3.82
C SER A 99 -1.53 12.47 3.06
N ARG A 100 -0.65 11.82 2.33
CA ARG A 100 0.40 12.48 1.55
C ARG A 100 0.00 12.79 0.12
N LEU A 101 -1.17 12.33 -0.31
CA LEU A 101 -1.70 12.67 -1.62
C LEU A 101 -2.44 14.00 -1.56
N SER A 102 -2.37 14.76 -2.66
CA SER A 102 -3.27 15.92 -2.78
C SER A 102 -4.71 15.41 -2.87
N ALA A 103 -5.66 16.27 -2.48
CA ALA A 103 -7.08 15.91 -2.56
C ALA A 103 -7.48 15.56 -3.99
N GLU A 104 -6.95 16.29 -4.97
CA GLU A 104 -7.26 16.06 -6.38
C GLU A 104 -6.75 14.70 -6.83
N LEU A 105 -5.50 14.38 -6.53
CA LEU A 105 -4.91 13.10 -6.92
C LEU A 105 -5.62 11.95 -6.24
N CYS A 106 -5.94 12.09 -4.96
CA CYS A 106 -6.67 11.07 -4.22
C CYS A 106 -8.03 10.80 -4.88
N ASN A 107 -8.76 11.86 -5.24
CA ASN A 107 -10.05 11.73 -5.89
C ASN A 107 -9.94 11.03 -7.25
N GLU A 108 -8.94 11.39 -8.05
CA GLU A 108 -8.72 10.75 -9.34
C GLU A 108 -8.40 9.28 -9.20
N LEU A 109 -7.59 8.93 -8.21
CA LEU A 109 -7.24 7.53 -7.95
C LEU A 109 -8.45 6.74 -7.46
N GLN A 110 -9.33 7.36 -6.67
CA GLN A 110 -10.56 6.70 -6.23
C GLN A 110 -11.50 6.43 -7.40
N ILE A 111 -11.61 7.37 -8.33
CA ILE A 111 -12.42 7.17 -9.53
C ILE A 111 -11.87 6.02 -10.37
N ALA A 112 -10.55 5.96 -10.52
CA ALA A 112 -9.89 4.92 -11.30
C ALA A 112 -9.86 3.56 -10.60
N ALA A 113 -10.11 3.49 -9.31
CA ALA A 113 -9.92 2.29 -8.50
C ALA A 113 -10.94 1.18 -8.76
N ARG A 114 -11.91 1.43 -9.61
CA ARG A 114 -12.90 0.40 -9.98
C ARG A 114 -12.30 -0.68 -10.85
N ASP A 115 -11.19 -0.36 -11.48
CA ASP A 115 -10.48 -1.27 -12.38
C ASP A 115 -9.04 -1.42 -11.92
N VAL A 116 -8.28 -2.22 -12.64
CA VAL A 116 -6.84 -2.30 -12.42
C VAL A 116 -6.21 -1.04 -12.97
N VAL A 117 -5.44 -0.35 -12.13
CA VAL A 117 -4.75 0.87 -12.52
C VAL A 117 -3.28 0.55 -12.77
N THR A 118 -2.79 0.90 -13.95
CA THR A 118 -1.38 0.76 -14.30
C THR A 118 -0.88 2.08 -14.85
N ALA A 119 0.20 2.59 -14.26
CA ALA A 119 0.92 3.76 -14.74
C ALA A 119 2.39 3.38 -14.87
N ALA A 120 3.21 4.24 -15.46
CA ALA A 120 4.61 3.93 -15.75
C ALA A 120 5.34 3.36 -14.51
N GLY A 121 5.59 2.05 -14.52
CA GLY A 121 6.30 1.36 -13.44
C GLY A 121 5.51 1.17 -12.15
N LEU A 122 4.23 1.48 -12.13
CA LEU A 122 3.38 1.41 -10.96
C LEU A 122 2.13 0.60 -11.27
N ALA A 123 1.80 -0.36 -10.44
CA ALA A 123 0.59 -1.17 -10.59
C ALA A 123 -0.18 -1.23 -9.28
N LEU A 124 -1.49 -1.02 -9.37
CA LEU A 124 -2.41 -1.16 -8.26
C LEU A 124 -3.42 -2.24 -8.60
N THR A 125 -3.64 -3.14 -7.68
CA THR A 125 -4.61 -4.22 -7.88
C THR A 125 -5.48 -4.35 -6.64
N ARG A 126 -6.78 -4.33 -6.86
CA ARG A 126 -7.75 -4.63 -5.81
C ARG A 126 -8.10 -6.11 -5.89
N ALA A 127 -7.77 -6.85 -4.85
CA ALA A 127 -8.08 -8.27 -4.79
C ALA A 127 -9.43 -8.49 -4.13
N VAL A 128 -10.03 -9.63 -4.44
CA VAL A 128 -11.28 -10.04 -3.77
C VAL A 128 -10.97 -10.57 -2.38
N ASP A 129 -12.03 -10.85 -1.63
CA ASP A 129 -11.93 -11.37 -0.26
C ASP A 129 -11.15 -12.69 -0.21
N ARG A 130 -10.48 -12.86 0.87
CA ARG A 130 -9.80 -14.09 1.20
C ARG A 130 -10.47 -14.83 2.30
#